data_ae72d1861befe57112e8b6efa9622e37
#
_entry.id   ae72d1861befe57112e8b6efa9622e37
#
_cell.length_a   1.000
_cell.length_b   1.000
_cell.length_c   1.000
_cell.angle_alpha   90.00
_cell.angle_beta   90.00
_cell.angle_gamma   90.00
#
_symmetry.space_group_name_H-M   'P 1'
#
loop_
_entity.id
_entity.type
_entity.pdbx_description
1 polymer ?
#
loop_
_entity_poly.entity_id
_entity_poly.type
_entity_poly.pdbx_seq_one_letter_code
_entity_poly.pdbx_strand_id
1 'polypeptide(L)'
;MPKLSNFGAFFKTIPMHRIYFDKRAIIICRPEEAALTDPNAVELHLRNAADVPSYISLFESTPTLDRIYIPSDDPESTYKAVCVEFKEVNAAGGLVSNRRGDFLLIRRDGLWDLPKGHQEAGEDISVTAIREVQEETGVDNLILGDLICVTDHCYRRNGIWHLKHTWWYQMTYDAPVDLSPQTEEDITKAAWVARSSLPPFLKDTYPSIKEVFTEARQA
;
A
#
# COMPACT_ATOMS: atom_id res chain seq x y z
N MET A 1 -17.85 -35.15 -34.02
CA MET A 1 -17.51 -34.85 -32.62
C MET A 1 -17.01 -33.42 -32.54
N PRO A 2 -17.78 -32.46 -32.02
CA PRO A 2 -17.31 -31.09 -31.86
C PRO A 2 -16.44 -30.99 -30.60
N LYS A 3 -15.32 -30.27 -30.72
CA LYS A 3 -14.39 -29.94 -29.63
C LYS A 3 -15.09 -29.02 -28.64
N LEU A 4 -15.09 -29.41 -27.38
CA LEU A 4 -15.41 -28.56 -26.24
C LEU A 4 -14.38 -27.44 -26.16
N SER A 5 -14.82 -26.23 -26.47
CA SER A 5 -14.05 -25.00 -26.24
C SER A 5 -13.96 -24.76 -24.73
N ASN A 6 -12.73 -24.63 -24.24
CA ASN A 6 -12.41 -24.17 -22.90
C ASN A 6 -13.04 -22.79 -22.64
N PHE A 7 -14.14 -22.77 -21.92
CA PHE A 7 -14.60 -21.59 -21.19
C PHE A 7 -13.77 -21.50 -19.89
N GLY A 8 -12.54 -21.00 -20.01
CA GLY A 8 -11.81 -20.44 -18.87
C GLY A 8 -12.51 -19.17 -18.44
N ALA A 9 -13.47 -19.26 -17.52
CA ALA A 9 -14.00 -18.10 -16.85
C ALA A 9 -12.83 -17.44 -16.11
N PHE A 10 -12.36 -16.30 -16.62
CA PHE A 10 -11.61 -15.35 -15.84
C PHE A 10 -12.53 -14.87 -14.71
N PHE A 11 -12.47 -15.53 -13.57
CA PHE A 11 -12.93 -14.95 -12.33
C PHE A 11 -12.02 -13.74 -12.06
N LYS A 12 -12.48 -12.57 -12.51
CA LYS A 12 -11.95 -11.30 -12.05
C LYS A 12 -12.16 -11.34 -10.54
N THR A 13 -11.11 -11.56 -9.78
CA THR A 13 -11.14 -11.41 -8.31
C THR A 13 -11.67 -10.02 -8.06
N ILE A 14 -12.84 -9.91 -7.42
CA ILE A 14 -13.41 -8.61 -7.06
C ILE A 14 -12.48 -8.05 -6.00
N PRO A 15 -11.99 -6.81 -6.15
CA PRO A 15 -10.95 -6.30 -5.28
C PRO A 15 -11.44 -6.22 -3.84
N MET A 16 -10.66 -6.80 -2.93
CA MET A 16 -10.75 -6.53 -1.50
C MET A 16 -9.99 -5.23 -1.26
N HIS A 17 -10.66 -4.19 -0.73
CA HIS A 17 -10.02 -2.92 -0.42
C HIS A 17 -9.54 -2.89 1.02
N ARG A 18 -8.31 -2.45 1.25
CA ARG A 18 -7.69 -2.31 2.56
C ARG A 18 -7.29 -0.87 2.81
N ILE A 19 -7.85 -0.26 3.85
CA ILE A 19 -7.44 1.06 4.32
C ILE A 19 -6.62 0.86 5.59
N TYR A 20 -5.33 1.12 5.51
CA TYR A 20 -4.39 0.91 6.61
C TYR A 20 -4.34 2.09 7.58
N PHE A 21 -4.26 1.77 8.87
CA PHE A 21 -4.01 2.65 10.00
C PHE A 21 -2.79 2.12 10.73
N ASP A 22 -1.60 2.51 10.33
CA ASP A 22 -0.33 1.94 10.74
C ASP A 22 -0.29 0.41 10.51
N LYS A 23 -0.43 -0.38 11.58
CA LYS A 23 -0.43 -1.86 11.52
C LYS A 23 -1.83 -2.47 11.49
N ARG A 24 -2.87 -1.66 11.57
CA ARG A 24 -4.27 -2.05 11.60
C ARG A 24 -4.95 -1.74 10.27
N ALA A 25 -6.11 -2.32 9.98
CA ALA A 25 -6.81 -2.07 8.72
C ALA A 25 -8.34 -2.15 8.83
N ILE A 26 -9.03 -1.28 8.07
CA ILE A 26 -10.40 -1.50 7.63
C ILE A 26 -10.35 -2.28 6.32
N ILE A 27 -11.12 -3.33 6.22
CA ILE A 27 -11.15 -4.25 5.08
C ILE A 27 -12.57 -4.30 4.53
N ILE A 28 -12.76 -3.77 3.33
CA ILE A 28 -14.02 -3.83 2.60
C ILE A 28 -13.92 -5.02 1.64
N CYS A 29 -14.77 -6.00 1.84
CA CYS A 29 -14.67 -7.28 1.14
C CYS A 29 -16.07 -7.89 0.89
N ARG A 30 -16.13 -8.98 0.16
CA ARG A 30 -17.37 -9.77 0.08
C ARG A 30 -17.67 -10.47 1.41
N PRO A 31 -18.95 -10.77 1.71
CA PRO A 31 -19.32 -11.44 2.98
C PRO A 31 -18.56 -12.74 3.22
N GLU A 32 -18.33 -13.55 2.19
CA GLU A 32 -17.61 -14.83 2.27
C GLU A 32 -16.09 -14.67 2.51
N GLU A 33 -15.55 -13.49 2.32
CA GLU A 33 -14.11 -13.18 2.52
C GLU A 33 -13.81 -12.63 3.92
N ALA A 34 -14.85 -12.28 4.68
CA ALA A 34 -14.68 -11.79 6.05
C ALA A 34 -14.11 -12.90 6.95
N ALA A 35 -12.83 -12.78 7.30
CA ALA A 35 -12.11 -13.77 8.10
C ALA A 35 -12.34 -13.54 9.60
N LEU A 36 -13.46 -14.04 10.13
CA LEU A 36 -13.84 -13.93 11.55
C LEU A 36 -13.02 -14.82 12.50
N THR A 37 -11.98 -15.49 12.02
CA THR A 37 -11.11 -16.34 12.85
C THR A 37 -10.04 -15.55 13.62
N ASP A 38 -9.86 -14.26 13.31
CA ASP A 38 -8.93 -13.38 14.01
C ASP A 38 -9.59 -12.84 15.29
N PRO A 39 -9.09 -13.16 16.49
CA PRO A 39 -9.68 -12.71 17.76
C PRO A 39 -9.61 -11.18 17.95
N ASN A 40 -8.76 -10.50 17.19
CA ASN A 40 -8.59 -9.04 17.21
C ASN A 40 -9.32 -8.35 16.03
N ALA A 41 -10.31 -9.03 15.43
CA ALA A 41 -11.12 -8.51 14.36
C ALA A 41 -12.59 -8.40 14.76
N VAL A 42 -13.26 -7.40 14.18
CA VAL A 42 -14.72 -7.25 14.27
C VAL A 42 -15.31 -7.08 12.87
N GLU A 43 -16.53 -7.53 12.71
CA GLU A 43 -17.34 -7.27 11.53
C GLU A 43 -18.32 -6.14 11.83
N LEU A 44 -18.34 -5.12 10.99
CA LEU A 44 -19.25 -3.99 11.09
C LEU A 44 -19.97 -3.78 9.76
N HIS A 45 -21.28 -3.57 9.82
CA HIS A 45 -22.09 -3.31 8.64
C HIS A 45 -22.31 -1.82 8.47
N LEU A 46 -21.81 -1.26 7.36
CA LEU A 46 -22.09 0.12 6.98
C LEU A 46 -23.58 0.29 6.62
N ARG A 47 -24.28 1.15 7.34
CA ARG A 47 -25.62 1.63 6.95
C ARG A 47 -25.52 2.73 5.92
N ASN A 48 -24.49 3.58 6.08
CA ASN A 48 -24.08 4.59 5.11
C ASN A 48 -22.59 4.94 5.34
N ALA A 49 -21.98 5.65 4.40
CA ALA A 49 -20.55 6.03 4.49
C ALA A 49 -20.23 6.92 5.70
N ALA A 50 -21.20 7.73 6.18
CA ALA A 50 -21.03 8.60 7.35
C ALA A 50 -20.79 7.82 8.66
N ASP A 51 -20.96 6.50 8.69
CA ASP A 51 -20.61 5.66 9.84
C ASP A 51 -19.08 5.46 9.97
N VAL A 52 -18.30 5.67 8.90
CA VAL A 52 -16.85 5.41 8.85
C VAL A 52 -16.06 6.18 9.91
N PRO A 53 -16.30 7.50 10.16
CA PRO A 53 -15.61 8.21 11.24
C PRO A 53 -15.81 7.56 12.63
N SER A 54 -16.97 6.96 12.87
CA SER A 54 -17.24 6.22 14.12
C SER A 54 -16.41 4.93 14.21
N TYR A 55 -16.20 4.24 13.08
CA TYR A 55 -15.36 3.03 13.02
C TYR A 55 -13.88 3.36 13.21
N ILE A 56 -13.43 4.50 12.68
CA ILE A 56 -12.08 5.01 12.93
C ILE A 56 -11.91 5.31 14.43
N SER A 57 -12.89 5.97 15.04
CA SER A 57 -12.88 6.27 16.47
C SER A 57 -12.86 4.99 17.33
N LEU A 58 -13.45 3.90 16.83
CA LEU A 58 -13.34 2.59 17.47
C LEU A 58 -11.89 2.07 17.49
N PHE A 59 -11.13 2.24 16.40
CA PHE A 59 -9.69 1.93 16.41
C PHE A 59 -8.92 2.77 17.42
N GLU A 60 -9.19 4.07 17.51
CA GLU A 60 -8.51 4.96 18.47
C GLU A 60 -8.79 4.55 19.90
N SER A 61 -10.03 4.15 20.21
CA SER A 61 -10.46 3.77 21.59
C SER A 61 -10.16 2.33 21.95
N THR A 62 -9.84 1.46 21.00
CA THR A 62 -9.65 0.01 21.20
C THR A 62 -8.29 -0.46 20.65
N PRO A 63 -7.18 -0.29 21.41
CA PRO A 63 -5.83 -0.61 20.91
C PRO A 63 -5.62 -2.09 20.56
N THR A 64 -6.44 -2.99 21.10
CA THR A 64 -6.38 -4.44 20.82
C THR A 64 -7.09 -4.85 19.55
N LEU A 65 -7.83 -3.93 18.91
CA LEU A 65 -8.53 -4.18 17.65
C LEU A 65 -7.59 -3.96 16.47
N ASP A 66 -7.29 -5.02 15.74
CA ASP A 66 -6.36 -4.96 14.60
C ASP A 66 -7.09 -4.77 13.26
N ARG A 67 -8.30 -5.32 13.12
CA ARG A 67 -9.06 -5.30 11.85
C ARG A 67 -10.53 -5.02 12.06
N ILE A 68 -11.09 -4.22 11.16
CA ILE A 68 -12.52 -4.05 10.98
C ILE A 68 -12.87 -4.57 9.59
N TYR A 69 -13.70 -5.62 9.51
CA TYR A 69 -14.26 -6.08 8.25
C TYR A 69 -15.58 -5.37 7.99
N ILE A 70 -15.75 -4.88 6.76
CA ILE A 70 -16.97 -4.28 6.24
C ILE A 70 -17.45 -5.16 5.08
N PRO A 71 -18.30 -6.16 5.34
CA PRO A 71 -18.86 -6.99 4.28
C PRO A 71 -19.78 -6.17 3.37
N SER A 72 -19.65 -6.37 2.06
CA SER A 72 -20.46 -5.70 1.05
C SER A 72 -20.66 -6.59 -0.18
N ASP A 73 -21.88 -6.59 -0.73
CA ASP A 73 -22.16 -7.24 -2.02
C ASP A 73 -21.47 -6.53 -3.20
N ASP A 74 -21.17 -5.23 -3.02
CA ASP A 74 -20.40 -4.42 -3.97
C ASP A 74 -19.28 -3.66 -3.24
N PRO A 75 -18.11 -4.31 -2.99
CA PRO A 75 -16.98 -3.71 -2.29
C PRO A 75 -16.43 -2.46 -2.96
N GLU A 76 -16.44 -2.40 -4.29
CA GLU A 76 -15.94 -1.25 -5.06
C GLU A 76 -16.81 0.01 -4.82
N SER A 77 -18.13 -0.14 -4.89
CA SER A 77 -19.05 0.97 -4.63
C SER A 77 -18.98 1.42 -3.17
N THR A 78 -18.87 0.48 -2.24
CA THR A 78 -18.71 0.77 -0.81
C THR A 78 -17.40 1.49 -0.54
N TYR A 79 -16.29 1.06 -1.13
CA TYR A 79 -14.99 1.71 -1.01
C TYR A 79 -15.04 3.17 -1.50
N LYS A 80 -15.63 3.42 -2.67
CA LYS A 80 -15.79 4.79 -3.20
C LYS A 80 -16.61 5.66 -2.26
N ALA A 81 -17.70 5.12 -1.69
CA ALA A 81 -18.51 5.83 -0.71
C ALA A 81 -17.71 6.15 0.57
N VAL A 82 -16.85 5.24 1.00
CA VAL A 82 -15.97 5.43 2.17
C VAL A 82 -14.92 6.51 1.91
N CYS A 83 -14.32 6.56 0.71
CA CYS A 83 -13.28 7.53 0.37
C CYS A 83 -13.75 8.99 0.52
N VAL A 84 -15.02 9.29 0.23
CA VAL A 84 -15.56 10.68 0.35
C VAL A 84 -15.56 11.23 1.77
N GLU A 85 -15.44 10.37 2.78
CA GLU A 85 -15.34 10.79 4.20
C GLU A 85 -13.94 11.28 4.60
N PHE A 86 -12.98 11.21 3.68
CA PHE A 86 -11.60 11.61 3.89
C PHE A 86 -11.19 12.76 2.96
N LYS A 87 -10.14 13.45 3.36
CA LYS A 87 -9.39 14.27 2.42
C LYS A 87 -8.40 13.38 1.67
N GLU A 88 -8.68 13.11 0.39
CA GLU A 88 -7.82 12.27 -0.43
C GLU A 88 -6.50 12.98 -0.77
N VAL A 89 -5.41 12.21 -0.79
CA VAL A 89 -4.06 12.66 -1.11
C VAL A 89 -3.38 11.58 -1.95
N ASN A 90 -2.75 12.00 -3.04
CA ASN A 90 -2.00 11.10 -3.90
C ASN A 90 -0.51 11.06 -3.53
N ALA A 91 0.06 9.89 -3.62
CA ALA A 91 1.48 9.63 -3.48
C ALA A 91 1.91 8.54 -4.46
N ALA A 92 3.19 8.45 -4.77
CA ALA A 92 3.72 7.36 -5.55
C ALA A 92 5.13 6.98 -5.11
N GLY A 93 5.54 5.78 -5.43
CA GLY A 93 6.86 5.28 -5.12
C GLY A 93 7.21 4.01 -5.89
N GLY A 94 8.33 3.38 -5.53
CA GLY A 94 8.84 2.28 -6.29
C GLY A 94 9.34 1.08 -5.49
N LEU A 95 9.04 -0.11 -6.00
CA LEU A 95 9.78 -1.33 -5.68
C LEU A 95 10.96 -1.43 -6.66
N VAL A 96 12.10 -0.87 -6.24
CA VAL A 96 13.29 -0.79 -7.08
C VAL A 96 14.15 -2.03 -6.90
N SER A 97 14.55 -2.67 -8.02
CA SER A 97 15.51 -3.76 -8.01
C SER A 97 16.75 -3.42 -8.84
N ASN A 98 17.93 -3.90 -8.40
CA ASN A 98 19.17 -3.81 -9.17
C ASN A 98 19.42 -5.07 -10.03
N ARG A 99 20.49 -5.08 -10.83
CA ARG A 99 20.89 -6.24 -11.67
C ARG A 99 21.07 -7.55 -10.90
N ARG A 100 21.36 -7.49 -9.60
CA ARG A 100 21.51 -8.71 -8.77
C ARG A 100 20.17 -9.20 -8.23
N GLY A 101 19.07 -8.43 -8.45
CA GLY A 101 17.76 -8.69 -7.88
C GLY A 101 17.65 -8.28 -6.40
N ASP A 102 18.58 -7.46 -5.89
CA ASP A 102 18.46 -6.85 -4.57
C ASP A 102 17.42 -5.71 -4.63
N PHE A 103 16.66 -5.51 -3.57
CA PHE A 103 15.65 -4.46 -3.47
C PHE A 103 16.17 -3.26 -2.69
N LEU A 104 15.82 -2.06 -3.14
CA LEU A 104 16.10 -0.81 -2.43
C LEU A 104 15.06 -0.61 -1.34
N LEU A 105 15.51 -0.51 -0.11
CA LEU A 105 14.69 -0.20 1.06
C LEU A 105 15.23 1.05 1.75
N ILE A 106 14.31 1.82 2.35
CA ILE A 106 14.63 2.94 3.22
C ILE A 106 14.24 2.60 4.67
N ARG A 107 14.83 3.30 5.65
CA ARG A 107 14.43 3.23 7.04
C ARG A 107 13.92 4.60 7.47
N ARG A 108 12.63 4.68 7.79
CA ARG A 108 11.92 5.89 8.20
C ARG A 108 11.11 5.59 9.46
N ASP A 109 11.09 6.50 10.43
CA ASP A 109 10.37 6.33 11.70
C ASP A 109 10.68 5.01 12.44
N GLY A 110 11.90 4.51 12.29
CA GLY A 110 12.33 3.26 12.91
C GLY A 110 11.87 1.98 12.22
N LEU A 111 11.10 2.04 11.14
CA LEU A 111 10.64 0.90 10.34
C LEU A 111 11.31 0.88 8.95
N TRP A 112 11.34 -0.29 8.34
CA TRP A 112 11.70 -0.41 6.94
C TRP A 112 10.50 -0.09 6.06
N ASP A 113 10.77 0.64 4.96
CA ASP A 113 9.75 1.12 4.02
C ASP A 113 10.31 1.06 2.58
N LEU A 114 9.46 1.32 1.61
CA LEU A 114 9.84 1.60 0.22
C LEU A 114 9.84 3.11 -0.02
N PRO A 115 10.74 3.63 -0.86
CA PRO A 115 10.80 5.06 -1.17
C PRO A 115 9.53 5.53 -1.91
N LYS A 116 8.93 6.65 -1.44
CA LYS A 116 7.65 7.19 -1.91
C LYS A 116 7.35 8.55 -1.30
N GLY A 117 6.66 9.39 -2.01
CA GLY A 117 6.18 10.65 -1.45
C GLY A 117 5.01 11.24 -2.21
N HIS A 118 4.67 12.48 -1.90
CA HIS A 118 3.44 13.10 -2.36
C HIS A 118 3.51 13.60 -3.80
N GLN A 119 2.40 13.43 -4.53
CA GLN A 119 2.23 14.01 -5.86
C GLN A 119 2.20 15.54 -5.77
N GLU A 120 2.99 16.21 -6.60
CA GLU A 120 2.94 17.66 -6.76
C GLU A 120 1.82 18.09 -7.70
N ALA A 121 1.40 19.34 -7.59
CA ALA A 121 0.31 19.88 -8.40
C ALA A 121 0.66 19.86 -9.90
N GLY A 122 -0.13 19.15 -10.70
CA GLY A 122 0.06 19.03 -12.14
C GLY A 122 1.09 17.99 -12.56
N GLU A 123 1.69 17.28 -11.64
CA GLU A 123 2.62 16.18 -11.91
C GLU A 123 1.86 14.89 -12.30
N ASP A 124 2.39 14.13 -13.24
CA ASP A 124 1.91 12.78 -13.50
C ASP A 124 2.34 11.84 -12.37
N ILE A 125 1.48 10.89 -11.98
CA ILE A 125 1.74 10.00 -10.86
C ILE A 125 2.96 9.09 -11.06
N SER A 126 3.25 8.73 -12.29
CA SER A 126 4.43 7.95 -12.67
C SER A 126 5.73 8.76 -12.56
N VAL A 127 5.65 10.06 -12.84
CA VAL A 127 6.76 11.01 -12.65
C VAL A 127 7.02 11.22 -11.17
N THR A 128 5.94 11.39 -10.35
CA THR A 128 6.05 11.43 -8.89
C THR A 128 6.83 10.23 -8.37
N ALA A 129 6.51 9.02 -8.83
CA ALA A 129 7.16 7.81 -8.36
C ALA A 129 8.67 7.81 -8.61
N ILE A 130 9.12 8.26 -9.78
CA ILE A 130 10.54 8.37 -10.11
C ILE A 130 11.22 9.46 -9.25
N ARG A 131 10.64 10.66 -9.20
CA ARG A 131 11.19 11.80 -8.46
C ARG A 131 11.38 11.45 -6.98
N GLU A 132 10.37 10.90 -6.34
CA GLU A 132 10.41 10.55 -4.91
C GLU A 132 11.48 9.49 -4.61
N VAL A 133 11.60 8.45 -5.45
CA VAL A 133 12.69 7.47 -5.28
C VAL A 133 14.04 8.13 -5.39
N GLN A 134 14.22 9.05 -6.35
CA GLN A 134 15.48 9.79 -6.53
C GLN A 134 15.80 10.67 -5.32
N GLU A 135 14.82 11.46 -4.85
CA GLU A 135 14.98 12.39 -3.73
C GLU A 135 15.29 11.67 -2.42
N GLU A 136 14.54 10.61 -2.11
CA GLU A 136 14.67 9.87 -0.85
C GLU A 136 15.93 8.98 -0.77
N THR A 137 16.53 8.60 -1.91
CA THR A 137 17.61 7.60 -1.93
C THR A 137 18.89 8.03 -2.66
N GLY A 138 18.86 9.10 -3.45
CA GLY A 138 19.98 9.52 -4.30
C GLY A 138 20.19 8.66 -5.55
N VAL A 139 19.27 7.72 -5.85
CA VAL A 139 19.34 6.87 -7.04
C VAL A 139 18.77 7.64 -8.24
N ASP A 140 19.54 7.81 -9.30
CA ASP A 140 19.13 8.41 -10.58
C ASP A 140 19.00 7.35 -11.69
N ASN A 141 18.57 7.79 -12.90
CA ASN A 141 18.46 6.90 -14.08
C ASN A 141 17.64 5.62 -13.84
N LEU A 142 16.54 5.74 -13.08
CA LEU A 142 15.59 4.67 -12.87
C LEU A 142 14.84 4.32 -14.16
N ILE A 143 14.65 3.04 -14.42
CA ILE A 143 13.78 2.55 -15.48
C ILE A 143 12.44 2.19 -14.85
N LEU A 144 11.41 2.96 -15.19
CA LEU A 144 10.04 2.71 -14.75
C LEU A 144 9.46 1.48 -15.47
N GLY A 145 8.86 0.58 -14.71
CA GLY A 145 8.11 -0.57 -15.19
C GLY A 145 6.61 -0.43 -14.93
N ASP A 146 5.92 -1.56 -14.80
CA ASP A 146 4.48 -1.60 -14.61
C ASP A 146 4.04 -1.18 -13.22
N LEU A 147 2.78 -0.73 -13.12
CA LEU A 147 2.10 -0.51 -11.84
C LEU A 147 1.88 -1.87 -11.16
N ILE A 148 2.36 -2.01 -9.92
CA ILE A 148 2.18 -3.21 -9.11
C ILE A 148 0.80 -3.20 -8.45
N CYS A 149 0.53 -2.16 -7.65
CA CYS A 149 -0.73 -1.98 -6.92
C CYS A 149 -0.85 -0.55 -6.40
N VAL A 150 -2.02 -0.24 -5.83
CA VAL A 150 -2.25 0.97 -5.04
C VAL A 150 -2.57 0.54 -3.61
N THR A 151 -1.92 1.18 -2.63
CA THR A 151 -2.21 0.95 -1.21
C THR A 151 -2.77 2.21 -0.58
N ASP A 152 -3.75 2.03 0.31
CA ASP A 152 -4.44 3.11 0.99
C ASP A 152 -4.02 3.21 2.45
N HIS A 153 -3.55 4.38 2.85
CA HIS A 153 -3.14 4.63 4.24
C HIS A 153 -3.88 5.85 4.79
N CYS A 154 -4.54 5.67 5.92
CA CYS A 154 -5.25 6.72 6.60
C CYS A 154 -4.43 7.28 7.76
N TYR A 155 -4.40 8.61 7.89
CA TYR A 155 -3.74 9.32 8.97
C TYR A 155 -4.46 10.62 9.31
N ARG A 156 -4.22 11.13 10.51
CA ARG A 156 -4.83 12.39 10.98
C ARG A 156 -3.82 13.52 10.95
N ARG A 157 -4.17 14.63 10.27
CA ARG A 157 -3.37 15.85 10.22
C ARG A 157 -4.26 17.06 10.50
N ASN A 158 -3.90 17.88 11.47
CA ASN A 158 -4.67 19.07 11.89
C ASN A 158 -6.15 18.76 12.18
N GLY A 159 -6.43 17.61 12.81
CA GLY A 159 -7.79 17.18 13.14
C GLY A 159 -8.59 16.57 11.98
N ILE A 160 -8.09 16.59 10.75
CA ILE A 160 -8.75 16.08 9.55
C ILE A 160 -8.17 14.72 9.17
N TRP A 161 -9.05 13.78 8.87
CA TRP A 161 -8.65 12.48 8.33
C TRP A 161 -8.28 12.59 6.86
N HIS A 162 -7.10 12.07 6.53
CA HIS A 162 -6.59 11.98 5.17
C HIS A 162 -6.53 10.52 4.75
N LEU A 163 -6.87 10.25 3.51
CA LEU A 163 -6.67 8.96 2.86
C LEU A 163 -5.61 9.14 1.78
N LYS A 164 -4.46 8.54 1.99
CA LYS A 164 -3.34 8.60 1.06
C LYS A 164 -3.34 7.36 0.18
N HIS A 165 -3.59 7.54 -1.11
CA HIS A 165 -3.43 6.55 -2.15
C HIS A 165 -1.98 6.55 -2.60
N THR A 166 -1.28 5.42 -2.47
CA THR A 166 0.10 5.30 -2.92
C THR A 166 0.20 4.33 -4.08
N TRP A 167 0.55 4.85 -5.26
CA TRP A 167 0.80 4.08 -6.48
C TRP A 167 2.21 3.49 -6.44
N TRP A 168 2.33 2.17 -6.48
CA TRP A 168 3.59 1.46 -6.40
C TRP A 168 3.98 0.92 -7.77
N TYR A 169 5.11 1.39 -8.29
CA TYR A 169 5.63 0.95 -9.58
C TYR A 169 6.80 -0.01 -9.40
N GLN A 170 6.90 -1.01 -10.28
CA GLN A 170 8.13 -1.74 -10.45
C GLN A 170 9.17 -0.82 -11.09
N MET A 171 10.40 -0.84 -10.56
CA MET A 171 11.51 -0.06 -11.12
C MET A 171 12.78 -0.90 -11.16
N THR A 172 13.63 -0.60 -12.13
CA THR A 172 14.97 -1.20 -12.21
C THR A 172 16.05 -0.13 -12.23
N TYR A 173 17.16 -0.47 -11.61
CA TYR A 173 18.34 0.37 -11.52
C TYR A 173 19.61 -0.42 -11.85
N ASP A 174 20.51 0.16 -12.65
CA ASP A 174 21.57 -0.60 -13.29
C ASP A 174 22.96 0.04 -13.22
N ALA A 175 23.17 1.00 -12.36
CA ALA A 175 24.47 1.63 -12.17
C ALA A 175 24.97 1.50 -10.72
N PRO A 176 26.28 1.57 -10.48
CA PRO A 176 26.80 1.77 -9.13
C PRO A 176 26.36 3.12 -8.59
N VAL A 177 25.84 3.15 -7.36
CA VAL A 177 25.47 4.39 -6.66
C VAL A 177 25.82 4.28 -5.19
N ASP A 178 26.32 5.37 -4.64
CA ASP A 178 26.34 5.61 -3.22
C ASP A 178 24.96 6.15 -2.82
N LEU A 179 24.22 5.38 -2.02
CA LEU A 179 22.89 5.78 -1.56
C LEU A 179 23.00 6.98 -0.63
N SER A 180 22.17 7.98 -0.87
CA SER A 180 22.09 9.21 -0.09
C SER A 180 20.67 9.37 0.48
N PRO A 181 20.40 8.88 1.70
CA PRO A 181 19.07 9.03 2.32
C PRO A 181 18.75 10.50 2.60
N GLN A 182 17.54 10.93 2.29
CA GLN A 182 17.03 12.27 2.56
C GLN A 182 16.68 12.43 4.04
N THR A 183 17.64 12.94 4.81
CA THR A 183 17.51 13.05 6.27
C THR A 183 16.45 14.05 6.73
N GLU A 184 16.13 15.04 5.89
CA GLU A 184 15.09 16.05 6.12
C GLU A 184 13.69 15.43 6.20
N GLU A 185 13.51 14.22 5.65
CA GLU A 185 12.27 13.44 5.71
C GLU A 185 12.33 12.27 6.71
N ASP A 186 13.19 12.37 7.72
CA ASP A 186 13.39 11.34 8.75
C ASP A 186 13.87 9.98 8.19
N ILE A 187 14.42 9.97 6.98
CA ILE A 187 15.02 8.78 6.39
C ILE A 187 16.43 8.60 6.93
N THR A 188 16.59 7.66 7.84
CA THR A 188 17.85 7.42 8.54
C THR A 188 18.80 6.47 7.79
N LYS A 189 18.27 5.72 6.80
CA LYS A 189 19.06 4.77 6.02
C LYS A 189 18.39 4.45 4.69
N ALA A 190 19.20 4.28 3.64
CA ALA A 190 18.84 3.59 2.40
C ALA A 190 19.78 2.40 2.20
N ALA A 191 19.27 1.27 1.73
CA ALA A 191 20.08 0.06 1.58
C ALA A 191 19.55 -0.87 0.48
N TRP A 192 20.49 -1.49 -0.27
CA TRP A 192 20.19 -2.64 -1.11
C TRP A 192 20.12 -3.90 -0.27
N VAL A 193 19.00 -4.59 -0.33
CA VAL A 193 18.72 -5.81 0.45
C VAL A 193 18.53 -6.98 -0.49
N ALA A 194 19.37 -7.99 -0.36
CA ALA A 194 19.27 -9.20 -1.16
C ALA A 194 17.90 -9.89 -0.94
N ARG A 195 17.30 -10.40 -2.02
CA ARG A 195 16.00 -11.10 -1.96
C ARG A 195 15.96 -12.19 -0.88
N SER A 196 17.05 -12.94 -0.71
CA SER A 196 17.17 -13.98 0.32
C SER A 196 17.20 -13.44 1.75
N SER A 197 17.55 -12.17 1.92
CA SER A 197 17.65 -11.47 3.22
C SER A 197 16.42 -10.66 3.57
N LEU A 198 15.40 -10.60 2.71
CA LEU A 198 14.17 -9.82 2.93
C LEU A 198 13.34 -10.21 4.17
N PRO A 199 13.20 -11.51 4.56
CA PRO A 199 12.25 -11.89 5.60
C PRO A 199 12.36 -11.12 6.93
N PRO A 200 13.55 -10.82 7.49
CA PRO A 200 13.68 -9.99 8.70
C PRO A 200 13.17 -8.56 8.47
N PHE A 201 13.46 -7.96 7.30
CA PHE A 201 13.04 -6.60 6.95
C PHE A 201 11.51 -6.52 6.84
N LEU A 202 10.87 -7.53 6.22
CA LEU A 202 9.41 -7.61 6.11
C LEU A 202 8.70 -7.87 7.45
N LYS A 203 9.40 -8.31 8.50
CA LYS A 203 8.82 -8.36 9.86
C LYS A 203 8.77 -6.98 10.50
N ASP A 204 9.72 -6.09 10.15
CA ASP A 204 9.89 -4.76 10.70
C ASP A 204 9.46 -3.68 9.69
N THR A 205 8.29 -3.87 9.08
CA THR A 205 7.69 -2.94 8.09
C THR A 205 6.18 -2.85 8.24
N TYR A 206 5.55 -1.92 7.52
CA TYR A 206 4.11 -1.75 7.47
C TYR A 206 3.42 -2.89 6.71
N PRO A 207 2.18 -3.27 7.09
CA PRO A 207 1.40 -4.27 6.35
C PRO A 207 1.18 -3.89 4.87
N SER A 208 0.98 -2.60 4.56
CA SER A 208 0.86 -2.10 3.18
C SER A 208 2.10 -2.41 2.33
N ILE A 209 3.31 -2.32 2.91
CA ILE A 209 4.54 -2.67 2.19
C ILE A 209 4.63 -4.18 1.94
N LYS A 210 4.16 -5.01 2.89
CA LYS A 210 4.07 -6.47 2.66
C LYS A 210 3.12 -6.79 1.50
N GLU A 211 2.03 -6.05 1.37
CA GLU A 211 1.09 -6.17 0.25
C GLU A 211 1.80 -5.88 -1.08
N VAL A 212 2.57 -4.79 -1.20
CA VAL A 212 3.34 -4.49 -2.41
C VAL A 212 4.24 -5.66 -2.82
N PHE A 213 4.97 -6.25 -1.86
CA PHE A 213 5.82 -7.42 -2.16
C PHE A 213 5.02 -8.67 -2.52
N THR A 214 3.79 -8.79 -2.05
CA THR A 214 2.91 -9.92 -2.39
C THR A 214 2.38 -9.78 -3.81
N GLU A 215 1.85 -8.61 -4.15
CA GLU A 215 1.33 -8.29 -5.48
C GLU A 215 2.43 -8.36 -6.56
N ALA A 216 3.62 -7.84 -6.28
CA ALA A 216 4.78 -7.91 -7.19
C ALA A 216 5.27 -9.35 -7.49
N ARG A 217 4.82 -10.37 -6.74
CA ARG A 217 5.14 -11.78 -7.03
C ARG A 217 4.10 -12.45 -7.94
N GLN A 218 2.93 -11.84 -8.07
CA GLN A 218 1.81 -12.35 -8.86
C GLN A 218 1.78 -11.73 -10.27
N ALA A 219 2.44 -10.60 -10.46
CA ALA A 219 2.63 -9.89 -11.72
C ALA A 219 3.86 -10.45 -12.48
#